data_90741414be888a868a8a3b5ea325ed7a
#
_entry.id   90741414be888a868a8a3b5ea325ed7a
#
_cell.length_a   1.000
_cell.length_b   1.000
_cell.length_c   1.000
_cell.angle_alpha   90.00
_cell.angle_beta   90.00
_cell.angle_gamma   90.00
#
_symmetry.space_group_name_H-M   'P 1'
#
loop_
_entity.id
_entity.type
_entity.pdbx_description
1 polymer ?
#
loop_
_entity_poly.entity_id
_entity_poly.type
_entity_poly.pdbx_seq_one_letter_code
_entity_poly.pdbx_strand_id
1 'polypeptide(L)'
;MIKSTIKNIRKNIKDSFSFLSFLFSILRHCELKDSIEHTYKGKLVILANGPSLAGVLPKLNSDIFLNVDFSVLNFFAESKEFWEIKPKHYSFVDPMFYGTSHREQQVKNVFSLLQKVDWSMNVYIITRNKEKFLTFSNLTNPNLKIISVNA
;
A
#
# COMPACT_ATOMS: atom_id res chain seq x y z
N MET A 1 -9.41 51.85 -4.38
CA MET A 1 -9.65 51.02 -5.59
C MET A 1 -8.39 50.29 -6.05
N ILE A 2 -7.24 50.92 -6.29
CA ILE A 2 -6.02 50.29 -6.80
C ILE A 2 -5.45 49.18 -5.90
N LYS A 3 -5.44 49.34 -4.56
CA LYS A 3 -4.93 48.32 -3.61
C LYS A 3 -5.73 47.02 -3.62
N SER A 4 -7.04 47.04 -3.84
CA SER A 4 -7.88 45.83 -3.92
C SER A 4 -7.63 45.06 -5.23
N THR A 5 -7.43 45.79 -6.33
CA THR A 5 -7.10 45.19 -7.63
C THR A 5 -5.76 44.47 -7.61
N ILE A 6 -4.72 45.07 -7.02
CA ILE A 6 -3.40 44.47 -6.87
C ILE A 6 -3.47 43.20 -6.01
N LYS A 7 -4.25 43.21 -4.92
CA LYS A 7 -4.43 42.05 -4.05
C LYS A 7 -5.10 40.88 -4.79
N ASN A 8 -6.10 41.16 -5.62
CA ASN A 8 -6.78 40.15 -6.42
C ASN A 8 -5.86 39.57 -7.51
N ILE A 9 -5.07 40.41 -8.19
CA ILE A 9 -4.09 39.93 -9.18
C ILE A 9 -3.05 39.01 -8.53
N ARG A 10 -2.50 39.38 -7.37
CA ARG A 10 -1.55 38.54 -6.63
C ARG A 10 -2.16 37.20 -6.20
N LYS A 11 -3.41 37.19 -5.76
CA LYS A 11 -4.13 35.97 -5.40
C LYS A 11 -4.30 35.06 -6.63
N ASN A 12 -4.78 35.58 -7.75
CA ASN A 12 -4.98 34.81 -8.98
C ASN A 12 -3.66 34.24 -9.54
N ILE A 13 -2.55 34.96 -9.45
CA ILE A 13 -1.22 34.47 -9.84
C ILE A 13 -0.79 33.32 -8.93
N LYS A 14 -1.00 33.43 -7.61
CA LYS A 14 -0.66 32.38 -6.65
C LYS A 14 -1.49 31.12 -6.88
N ASP A 15 -2.77 31.28 -7.12
CA ASP A 15 -3.70 30.16 -7.38
C ASP A 15 -3.37 29.47 -8.71
N SER A 16 -3.02 30.23 -9.76
CA SER A 16 -2.55 29.67 -11.04
C SER A 16 -1.22 28.93 -10.91
N PHE A 17 -0.29 29.42 -10.11
CA PHE A 17 0.98 28.75 -9.85
C PHE A 17 0.80 27.46 -9.05
N SER A 18 -0.13 27.45 -8.09
CA SER A 18 -0.50 26.26 -7.33
C SER A 18 -1.14 25.19 -8.23
N PHE A 19 -2.01 25.61 -9.14
CA PHE A 19 -2.64 24.71 -10.11
C PHE A 19 -1.63 24.12 -11.11
N LEU A 20 -0.71 24.93 -11.64
CA LEU A 20 0.39 24.45 -12.49
C LEU A 20 1.32 23.49 -11.76
N SER A 21 1.66 23.77 -10.50
CA SER A 21 2.46 22.88 -9.67
C SER A 21 1.73 21.55 -9.41
N PHE A 22 0.42 21.58 -9.20
CA PHE A 22 -0.42 20.39 -9.07
C PHE A 22 -0.47 19.57 -10.37
N LEU A 23 -0.68 20.21 -11.52
CA LEU A 23 -0.63 19.54 -12.83
C LEU A 23 0.75 18.93 -13.12
N PHE A 24 1.84 19.64 -12.80
CA PHE A 24 3.19 19.12 -12.95
C PHE A 24 3.47 17.95 -12.02
N SER A 25 2.92 17.98 -10.81
CA SER A 25 2.97 16.85 -9.87
C SER A 25 2.22 15.63 -10.43
N ILE A 26 1.04 15.83 -11.00
CA ILE A 26 0.28 14.75 -11.66
C ILE A 26 1.10 14.18 -12.82
N LEU A 27 1.61 15.01 -13.73
CA LEU A 27 2.40 14.57 -14.89
C LEU A 27 3.69 13.84 -14.49
N ARG A 28 4.33 14.25 -13.40
CA ARG A 28 5.55 13.63 -12.90
C ARG A 28 5.30 12.32 -12.15
N HIS A 29 4.12 12.14 -11.55
CA HIS A 29 3.78 10.98 -10.72
C HIS A 29 2.77 10.04 -11.38
N CYS A 30 2.04 10.51 -12.41
CA CYS A 30 1.32 9.64 -13.33
C CYS A 30 2.33 9.03 -14.30
N GLU A 31 3.11 8.08 -13.84
CA GLU A 31 3.59 7.08 -14.76
C GLU A 31 2.35 6.33 -15.26
N LEU A 32 1.91 6.67 -16.47
CA LEU A 32 0.92 5.90 -17.26
C LEU A 32 1.54 4.55 -17.66
N LYS A 33 2.18 3.88 -16.71
CA LYS A 33 2.73 2.56 -16.90
C LYS A 33 1.78 1.54 -16.33
N ASP A 34 1.33 0.76 -17.26
CA ASP A 34 0.72 -0.55 -17.13
C ASP A 34 -0.60 -0.54 -16.35
N SER A 35 -1.69 -0.44 -17.10
CA SER A 35 -2.95 -1.05 -16.68
C SER A 35 -2.60 -2.42 -16.10
N ILE A 36 -2.82 -2.61 -14.81
CA ILE A 36 -2.81 -3.97 -14.24
C ILE A 36 -3.80 -4.73 -15.10
N GLU A 37 -3.30 -5.62 -15.95
CA GLU A 37 -4.16 -6.48 -16.73
C GLU A 37 -5.11 -7.17 -15.76
N HIS A 38 -6.41 -7.04 -15.99
CA HIS A 38 -7.44 -7.72 -15.22
C HIS A 38 -7.40 -9.23 -15.52
N THR A 39 -6.28 -9.86 -15.20
CA THR A 39 -6.04 -11.29 -15.45
C THR A 39 -6.59 -12.18 -14.34
N TYR A 40 -6.99 -11.58 -13.21
CA TYR A 40 -7.48 -12.35 -12.08
C TYR A 40 -8.97 -12.72 -12.28
N LYS A 41 -9.24 -14.02 -12.38
CA LYS A 41 -10.59 -14.59 -12.57
C LYS A 41 -11.14 -15.28 -11.31
N GLY A 42 -10.50 -15.13 -10.16
CA GLY A 42 -10.85 -15.79 -8.92
C GLY A 42 -11.68 -14.91 -7.96
N LYS A 43 -12.01 -15.49 -6.80
CA LYS A 43 -12.58 -14.74 -5.67
C LYS A 43 -11.45 -14.22 -4.79
N LEU A 44 -11.47 -12.94 -4.47
CA LEU A 44 -10.50 -12.30 -3.59
C LEU A 44 -11.19 -11.79 -2.33
N VAL A 45 -10.66 -12.13 -1.17
CA VAL A 45 -11.09 -11.61 0.13
C VAL A 45 -10.02 -10.68 0.66
N ILE A 46 -10.40 -9.43 0.95
CA ILE A 46 -9.51 -8.42 1.53
C ILE A 46 -9.73 -8.38 3.05
N LEU A 47 -8.68 -8.68 3.81
CA LEU A 47 -8.69 -8.64 5.27
C LEU A 47 -8.00 -7.35 5.73
N ALA A 48 -8.80 -6.36 6.09
CA ALA A 48 -8.31 -5.09 6.64
C ALA A 48 -8.25 -5.14 8.17
N ASN A 49 -7.30 -4.40 8.77
CA ASN A 49 -7.05 -4.38 10.22
C ASN A 49 -8.11 -3.54 10.98
N GLY A 50 -9.39 -3.87 10.83
CA GLY A 50 -10.49 -3.24 11.54
C GLY A 50 -10.98 -4.08 12.73
N PRO A 51 -11.74 -3.49 13.68
CA PRO A 51 -12.29 -4.21 14.83
C PRO A 51 -13.16 -5.43 14.44
N SER A 52 -13.84 -5.37 13.29
CA SER A 52 -14.65 -6.46 12.76
C SER A 52 -13.86 -7.70 12.34
N LEU A 53 -12.55 -7.54 12.08
CA LEU A 53 -11.69 -8.65 11.66
C LEU A 53 -11.64 -9.74 12.73
N ALA A 54 -11.58 -9.38 14.00
CA ALA A 54 -11.53 -10.34 15.11
C ALA A 54 -12.70 -11.35 15.08
N GLY A 55 -13.89 -10.93 14.62
CA GLY A 55 -15.06 -11.82 14.48
C GLY A 55 -14.99 -12.72 13.24
N VAL A 56 -14.15 -12.43 12.27
CA VAL A 56 -14.00 -13.18 11.01
C VAL A 56 -12.85 -14.19 11.10
N LEU A 57 -11.75 -13.85 11.79
CA LEU A 57 -10.56 -14.68 11.87
C LEU A 57 -10.82 -16.16 12.19
N PRO A 58 -11.66 -16.53 13.19
CA PRO A 58 -11.93 -17.94 13.50
C PRO A 58 -12.64 -18.69 12.38
N LYS A 59 -13.22 -17.98 11.40
CA LYS A 59 -14.00 -18.55 10.30
C LYS A 59 -13.21 -18.71 9.00
N LEU A 60 -11.97 -18.20 8.92
CA LEU A 60 -11.20 -18.18 7.68
C LEU A 60 -10.92 -19.58 7.10
N ASN A 61 -10.89 -20.60 7.95
CA ASN A 61 -10.71 -22.00 7.53
C ASN A 61 -12.05 -22.73 7.26
N SER A 62 -13.18 -22.00 7.23
CA SER A 62 -14.49 -22.60 6.92
C SER A 62 -14.72 -22.73 5.41
N ASP A 63 -15.69 -23.57 5.04
CA ASP A 63 -16.05 -23.84 3.64
C ASP A 63 -16.44 -22.59 2.85
N ILE A 64 -16.86 -21.51 3.52
CA ILE A 64 -17.21 -20.22 2.91
C ILE A 64 -16.01 -19.62 2.17
N PHE A 65 -14.79 -19.89 2.64
CA PHE A 65 -13.54 -19.37 2.10
C PHE A 65 -12.75 -20.38 1.25
N LEU A 66 -13.39 -21.49 0.86
CA LEU A 66 -12.79 -22.44 -0.07
C LEU A 66 -12.60 -21.78 -1.46
N ASN A 67 -11.42 -21.98 -2.04
CA ASN A 67 -11.06 -21.48 -3.36
C ASN A 67 -11.11 -19.93 -3.48
N VAL A 68 -10.78 -19.23 -2.42
CA VAL A 68 -10.57 -17.79 -2.45
C VAL A 68 -9.09 -17.46 -2.25
N ASP A 69 -8.63 -16.39 -2.87
CA ASP A 69 -7.34 -15.80 -2.55
C ASP A 69 -7.52 -14.70 -1.51
N PHE A 70 -6.54 -14.57 -0.62
CA PHE A 70 -6.55 -13.55 0.40
C PHE A 70 -5.61 -12.41 0.06
N SER A 71 -6.07 -11.18 0.30
CA SER A 71 -5.26 -9.98 0.34
C SER A 71 -5.28 -9.39 1.74
N VAL A 72 -4.11 -9.14 2.30
CA VAL A 72 -3.96 -8.64 3.66
C VAL A 72 -3.20 -7.32 3.68
N LEU A 73 -3.26 -6.59 4.80
CA LEU A 73 -2.77 -5.22 4.89
C LEU A 73 -1.84 -5.02 6.10
N ASN A 74 -0.84 -4.16 5.93
CA ASN A 74 -0.04 -3.55 7.00
C ASN A 74 0.52 -4.54 8.04
N PHE A 75 -0.02 -4.59 9.26
CA PHE A 75 0.47 -5.41 10.37
C PHE A 75 -0.08 -6.84 10.40
N PHE A 76 -0.82 -7.28 9.39
CA PHE A 76 -1.48 -8.59 9.41
C PHE A 76 -0.48 -9.76 9.54
N ALA A 77 0.77 -9.59 9.11
CA ALA A 77 1.81 -10.63 9.25
C ALA A 77 2.14 -10.99 10.69
N GLU A 78 1.74 -10.17 11.68
CA GLU A 78 1.92 -10.45 13.11
C GLU A 78 0.87 -11.43 13.66
N SER A 79 -0.21 -11.71 12.90
CA SER A 79 -1.23 -12.66 13.30
C SER A 79 -0.84 -14.11 12.96
N LYS A 80 -1.34 -15.07 13.74
CA LYS A 80 -1.17 -16.50 13.44
C LYS A 80 -1.88 -16.89 12.14
N GLU A 81 -3.01 -16.24 11.86
CA GLU A 81 -3.84 -16.49 10.69
C GLU A 81 -3.09 -16.18 9.38
N PHE A 82 -2.15 -15.24 9.38
CA PHE A 82 -1.28 -14.99 8.23
C PHE A 82 -0.56 -16.24 7.75
N TRP A 83 -0.03 -17.02 8.70
CA TRP A 83 0.71 -18.25 8.42
C TRP A 83 -0.19 -19.43 8.07
N GLU A 84 -1.43 -19.41 8.56
CA GLU A 84 -2.44 -20.44 8.29
C GLU A 84 -3.03 -20.28 6.88
N ILE A 85 -3.45 -19.05 6.50
CA ILE A 85 -4.11 -18.78 5.22
C ILE A 85 -3.14 -18.57 4.06
N LYS A 86 -1.86 -18.30 4.33
CA LYS A 86 -0.81 -18.05 3.34
C LYS A 86 -1.29 -17.11 2.21
N PRO A 87 -1.57 -15.82 2.51
CA PRO A 87 -2.19 -14.91 1.54
C PRO A 87 -1.33 -14.73 0.31
N LYS A 88 -1.93 -14.64 -0.87
CA LYS A 88 -1.22 -14.37 -2.14
C LYS A 88 -0.91 -12.90 -2.36
N HIS A 89 -1.59 -12.02 -1.63
CA HIS A 89 -1.50 -10.56 -1.80
C HIS A 89 -1.28 -9.88 -0.46
N TYR A 90 -0.34 -8.96 -0.43
CA TYR A 90 -0.03 -8.13 0.74
C TYR A 90 0.11 -6.67 0.32
N SER A 91 -0.53 -5.74 1.02
CA SER A 91 -0.48 -4.33 0.67
C SER A 91 0.00 -3.47 1.84
N PHE A 92 0.96 -2.59 1.56
CA PHE A 92 1.39 -1.56 2.48
C PHE A 92 0.76 -0.23 2.09
N VAL A 93 -0.24 0.20 2.85
CA VAL A 93 -0.98 1.45 2.61
C VAL A 93 -0.70 2.52 3.65
N ASP A 94 -0.21 2.13 4.82
CA ASP A 94 0.09 3.07 5.91
C ASP A 94 1.46 3.73 5.69
N PRO A 95 1.56 5.07 5.79
CA PRO A 95 2.81 5.81 5.60
C PRO A 95 3.98 5.37 6.48
N MET A 96 3.71 4.76 7.64
CA MET A 96 4.77 4.31 8.56
C MET A 96 5.67 3.21 7.98
N PHE A 97 5.22 2.49 6.95
CA PHE A 97 6.02 1.46 6.28
C PHE A 97 7.03 2.04 5.27
N TYR A 98 7.05 3.35 5.08
CA TYR A 98 7.90 4.03 4.11
C TYR A 98 8.97 4.93 4.74
N GLY A 99 9.20 4.83 6.06
CA GLY A 99 10.20 5.63 6.77
C GLY A 99 10.08 5.51 8.29
N THR A 100 10.81 6.37 8.98
CA THR A 100 10.83 6.40 10.45
C THR A 100 9.48 6.81 11.04
N SER A 101 9.05 6.11 12.07
CA SER A 101 7.81 6.38 12.78
C SER A 101 7.95 6.01 14.27
N HIS A 102 6.98 6.42 15.08
CA HIS A 102 6.92 6.01 16.50
C HIS A 102 6.73 4.49 16.69
N ARG A 103 6.38 3.75 15.63
CA ARG A 103 6.21 2.29 15.61
C ARG A 103 7.30 1.58 14.81
N GLU A 104 8.44 2.20 14.62
CA GLU A 104 9.51 1.68 13.75
C GLU A 104 9.91 0.24 14.10
N GLN A 105 10.02 -0.09 15.39
CA GLN A 105 10.37 -1.44 15.81
C GLN A 105 9.32 -2.47 15.39
N GLN A 106 8.04 -2.13 15.46
CA GLN A 106 6.95 -3.00 15.02
C GLN A 106 6.95 -3.16 13.49
N VAL A 107 7.22 -2.08 12.75
CA VAL A 107 7.36 -2.13 11.29
C VAL A 107 8.52 -3.03 10.88
N LYS A 108 9.68 -2.91 11.53
CA LYS A 108 10.83 -3.80 11.30
C LYS A 108 10.51 -5.25 11.62
N ASN A 109 9.72 -5.51 12.65
CA ASN A 109 9.25 -6.86 12.97
C ASN A 109 8.41 -7.45 11.80
N VAL A 110 7.47 -6.67 11.23
CA VAL A 110 6.71 -7.11 10.06
C VAL A 110 7.63 -7.48 8.90
N PHE A 111 8.62 -6.65 8.58
CA PHE A 111 9.58 -6.98 7.50
C PHE A 111 10.40 -8.23 7.82
N SER A 112 10.80 -8.43 9.07
CA SER A 112 11.48 -9.65 9.51
C SER A 112 10.60 -10.90 9.37
N LEU A 113 9.29 -10.78 9.61
CA LEU A 113 8.34 -11.86 9.37
C LEU A 113 8.20 -12.15 7.88
N LEU A 114 8.11 -11.13 7.03
CA LEU A 114 8.01 -11.31 5.59
C LEU A 114 9.26 -11.96 4.98
N GLN A 115 10.44 -11.76 5.55
CA GLN A 115 11.64 -12.48 5.13
C GLN A 115 11.54 -14.01 5.33
N LYS A 116 10.63 -14.48 6.19
CA LYS A 116 10.42 -15.89 6.49
C LYS A 116 9.31 -16.55 5.65
N VAL A 117 8.63 -15.79 4.81
CA VAL A 117 7.55 -16.30 3.95
C VAL A 117 8.11 -17.36 3.00
N ASP A 118 7.50 -18.54 2.99
CA ASP A 118 7.90 -19.72 2.22
C ASP A 118 6.98 -20.02 1.01
N TRP A 119 6.04 -19.11 0.72
CA TRP A 119 5.13 -19.19 -0.43
C TRP A 119 5.22 -17.95 -1.31
N SER A 120 4.79 -18.07 -2.58
CA SER A 120 4.78 -16.93 -3.51
C SER A 120 3.72 -15.91 -3.11
N MET A 121 4.13 -14.64 -2.93
CA MET A 121 3.26 -13.55 -2.52
C MET A 121 3.57 -12.25 -3.26
N ASN A 122 2.54 -11.58 -3.76
CA ASN A 122 2.63 -10.25 -4.35
C ASN A 122 2.55 -9.20 -3.25
N VAL A 123 3.54 -8.31 -3.18
CA VAL A 123 3.60 -7.20 -2.22
C VAL A 123 3.35 -5.89 -2.96
N TYR A 124 2.23 -5.24 -2.67
CA TYR A 124 1.82 -3.98 -3.31
C TYR A 124 2.26 -2.78 -2.48
N ILE A 125 2.90 -1.82 -3.14
CA ILE A 125 3.38 -0.58 -2.53
C ILE A 125 3.02 0.61 -3.40
N ILE A 126 2.95 1.80 -2.81
CA ILE A 126 2.68 3.04 -3.56
C ILE A 126 3.92 3.44 -4.36
N THR A 127 3.79 3.64 -5.67
CA THR A 127 4.88 3.93 -6.61
C THR A 127 5.78 5.09 -6.16
N ARG A 128 5.18 6.21 -5.73
CA ARG A 128 5.94 7.40 -5.27
C ARG A 128 6.84 7.14 -4.06
N ASN A 129 6.62 6.04 -3.34
CA ASN A 129 7.38 5.67 -2.15
C ASN A 129 8.26 4.43 -2.34
N LYS A 130 8.36 3.91 -3.57
CA LYS A 130 9.05 2.65 -3.86
C LYS A 130 10.48 2.61 -3.34
N GLU A 131 11.29 3.62 -3.65
CA GLU A 131 12.69 3.67 -3.22
C GLU A 131 12.82 3.72 -1.70
N LYS A 132 11.98 4.55 -1.04
CA LYS A 132 11.94 4.62 0.42
C LYS A 132 11.58 3.28 1.03
N PHE A 133 10.57 2.60 0.48
CA PHE A 133 10.15 1.28 0.95
C PHE A 133 11.28 0.26 0.80
N LEU A 134 11.89 0.15 -0.36
CA LEU A 134 12.96 -0.82 -0.63
C LEU A 134 14.16 -0.60 0.30
N THR A 135 14.58 0.64 0.50
CA THR A 135 15.68 0.99 1.40
C THR A 135 15.32 0.69 2.86
N PHE A 136 14.11 1.03 3.30
CA PHE A 136 13.69 0.89 4.70
C PHE A 136 13.36 -0.56 5.07
N SER A 137 12.73 -1.32 4.17
CA SER A 137 12.34 -2.71 4.42
C SER A 137 13.50 -3.69 4.31
N ASN A 138 14.46 -3.42 3.42
CA ASN A 138 15.56 -4.33 3.07
C ASN A 138 15.09 -5.77 2.75
N LEU A 139 13.91 -5.89 2.10
CA LEU A 139 13.33 -7.19 1.75
C LEU A 139 14.07 -7.80 0.57
N THR A 140 14.59 -9.01 0.76
CA THR A 140 15.36 -9.79 -0.23
C THR A 140 14.78 -11.18 -0.48
N ASN A 141 13.68 -11.54 0.19
CA ASN A 141 13.05 -12.85 0.04
C ASN A 141 12.57 -13.09 -1.40
N PRO A 142 13.07 -14.12 -2.10
CA PRO A 142 12.73 -14.38 -3.51
C PRO A 142 11.26 -14.79 -3.71
N ASN A 143 10.56 -15.19 -2.66
CA ASN A 143 9.13 -15.53 -2.74
C ASN A 143 8.24 -14.28 -2.79
N LEU A 144 8.80 -13.09 -2.53
CA LEU A 144 8.06 -11.83 -2.54
C LEU A 144 8.24 -11.09 -3.86
N LYS A 145 7.16 -10.90 -4.60
CA LYS A 145 7.16 -10.05 -5.80
C LYS A 145 6.66 -8.66 -5.44
N ILE A 146 7.56 -7.67 -5.41
CA ILE A 146 7.20 -6.28 -5.11
C ILE A 146 6.61 -5.61 -6.35
N ILE A 147 5.39 -5.11 -6.23
CA ILE A 147 4.61 -4.48 -7.30
C ILE A 147 4.28 -3.05 -6.88
N SER A 148 4.69 -2.08 -7.69
CA SER A 148 4.34 -0.68 -7.46
C SER A 148 2.98 -0.37 -8.07
N VAL A 149 2.12 0.31 -7.33
CA VAL A 149 0.81 0.77 -7.79
C VAL A 149 0.70 2.28 -7.67
N ASN A 150 0.11 2.91 -8.66
CA ASN A 150 -0.19 4.35 -8.62
C ASN A 150 -1.44 4.56 -7.76
N ALA A 151 -1.30 5.43 -6.74
CA ALA A 151 -2.38 5.82 -5.83
C ALA A 151 -2.30 7.33 -5.53
#